data_cc703042993160c2c52dd5d5c53e2dac
#
_entry.id   cc703042993160c2c52dd5d5c53e2dac
#
_cell.length_a   1.000
_cell.length_b   1.000
_cell.length_c   1.000
_cell.angle_alpha   90.00
_cell.angle_beta   90.00
_cell.angle_gamma   90.00
#
_symmetry.space_group_name_H-M   'P 1'
#
loop_
_entity.id
_entity.type
_entity.pdbx_description
1 polymer ?
#
loop_
_entity_poly.entity_id
_entity_poly.type
_entity_poly.pdbx_seq_one_letter_code
_entity_poly.pdbx_strand_id
1 'polypeptide(L)'
;VSGWTLEPVRYDHPEVVLLVEAVQAEYVRRYGTGDDTVLTPADFDSGRGVFLLGRLDGVPVAMGGWRARDAEQGEPGLADGDAELKRMHVVAAAQRRGFARLLLAALEASAAVAGRRRVVLETGTEQPEAIALYLSSGYAPTEKFGLYRFEASSRCLAKNLGEPPSG
;
A
#
# COMPACT_ATOMS: atom_id res chain seq x y z
N VAL A 1 -4.29 19.72 -4.67
CA VAL A 1 -4.53 20.31 -3.35
C VAL A 1 -3.33 21.16 -2.97
N SER A 2 -3.58 22.39 -2.59
CA SER A 2 -2.50 23.31 -2.19
C SER A 2 -1.78 22.78 -0.94
N GLY A 3 -0.45 22.83 -0.98
CA GLY A 3 0.40 22.39 0.13
C GLY A 3 0.64 20.87 0.21
N TRP A 4 -0.02 20.08 -0.63
CA TRP A 4 0.18 18.63 -0.69
C TRP A 4 1.38 18.30 -1.57
N THR A 5 2.27 17.47 -1.04
CA THR A 5 3.41 16.93 -1.78
C THR A 5 3.58 15.45 -1.52
N LEU A 6 4.04 14.71 -2.54
CA LEU A 6 4.47 13.33 -2.42
C LEU A 6 5.91 13.23 -2.89
N GLU A 7 6.74 12.51 -2.13
CA GLU A 7 8.12 12.25 -2.53
C GLU A 7 8.51 10.80 -2.23
N PRO A 8 9.34 10.18 -3.09
CA PRO A 8 9.96 8.91 -2.77
C PRO A 8 10.96 9.09 -1.61
N VAL A 9 10.91 8.20 -0.65
CA VAL A 9 11.83 8.17 0.49
C VAL A 9 12.25 6.73 0.76
N ARG A 10 13.33 6.54 1.52
CA ARG A 10 13.67 5.22 2.02
C ARG A 10 12.65 4.80 3.08
N TYR A 11 12.38 3.50 3.15
CA TYR A 11 11.44 2.95 4.14
C TYR A 11 11.92 3.21 5.59
N ASP A 12 13.22 3.33 5.81
CA ASP A 12 13.82 3.65 7.11
C ASP A 12 13.95 5.17 7.39
N HIS A 13 13.35 6.02 6.56
CA HIS A 13 13.30 7.45 6.80
C HIS A 13 12.67 7.74 8.18
N PRO A 14 13.27 8.62 9.02
CA PRO A 14 12.78 8.85 10.39
C PRO A 14 11.30 9.21 10.48
N GLU A 15 10.77 10.00 9.55
CA GLU A 15 9.36 10.37 9.53
C GLU A 15 8.47 9.19 9.14
N VAL A 16 8.96 8.27 8.30
CA VAL A 16 8.25 7.03 7.98
C VAL A 16 8.20 6.12 9.21
N VAL A 17 9.31 5.98 9.93
CA VAL A 17 9.36 5.16 11.15
C VAL A 17 8.29 5.61 12.15
N LEU A 18 8.14 6.91 12.37
CA LEU A 18 7.10 7.45 13.26
C LEU A 18 5.69 7.13 12.78
N LEU A 19 5.43 7.23 11.47
CA LEU A 19 4.12 6.89 10.90
C LEU A 19 3.85 5.38 10.97
N VAL A 20 4.86 4.53 10.77
CA VAL A 20 4.72 3.08 10.92
C VAL A 20 4.37 2.72 12.36
N GLU A 21 5.02 3.32 13.35
CA GLU A 21 4.67 3.11 14.75
C GLU A 21 3.20 3.47 15.02
N ALA A 22 2.73 4.59 14.47
CA ALA A 22 1.35 5.03 14.63
C ALA A 22 0.36 4.04 13.99
N VAL A 23 0.64 3.53 12.78
CA VAL A 23 -0.25 2.56 12.12
C VAL A 23 -0.23 1.21 12.81
N GLN A 24 0.91 0.78 13.34
CA GLN A 24 1.00 -0.46 14.12
C GLN A 24 0.16 -0.36 15.41
N ALA A 25 0.21 0.77 16.09
CA ALA A 25 -0.63 1.02 17.26
C ALA A 25 -2.13 0.99 16.89
N GLU A 26 -2.50 1.50 15.73
CA GLU A 26 -3.88 1.43 15.22
C GLU A 26 -4.32 -0.03 14.98
N TYR A 27 -3.46 -0.85 14.39
CA TYR A 27 -3.76 -2.27 14.17
C TYR A 27 -3.93 -3.03 15.49
N VAL A 28 -3.12 -2.74 16.50
CA VAL A 28 -3.30 -3.33 17.83
C VAL A 28 -4.68 -2.96 18.40
N ARG A 29 -5.13 -1.73 18.25
CA ARG A 29 -6.46 -1.31 18.70
C ARG A 29 -7.58 -2.02 17.95
N ARG A 30 -7.44 -2.23 16.64
CA ARG A 30 -8.50 -2.80 15.78
C ARG A 30 -8.50 -4.32 15.75
N TYR A 31 -7.34 -4.96 15.81
CA TYR A 31 -7.19 -6.41 15.62
C TYR A 31 -6.56 -7.13 16.82
N GLY A 32 -6.11 -6.40 17.84
CA GLY A 32 -5.43 -6.95 19.01
C GLY A 32 -3.96 -7.27 18.79
N THR A 33 -3.46 -7.13 17.56
CA THR A 33 -2.05 -7.34 17.19
C THR A 33 -1.67 -6.40 16.05
N GLY A 34 -0.38 -6.11 15.92
CA GLY A 34 0.15 -5.36 14.79
C GLY A 34 0.28 -6.23 13.53
N ASP A 35 0.73 -5.61 12.46
CA ASP A 35 1.09 -6.32 11.22
C ASP A 35 2.54 -6.82 11.35
N ASP A 36 2.72 -8.13 11.42
CA ASP A 36 4.02 -8.79 11.59
C ASP A 36 4.76 -9.03 10.27
N THR A 37 4.22 -8.55 9.14
CA THR A 37 4.91 -8.66 7.85
C THR A 37 6.25 -7.95 7.92
N VAL A 38 7.33 -8.68 7.59
CA VAL A 38 8.68 -8.12 7.58
C VAL A 38 8.88 -7.30 6.31
N LEU A 39 9.23 -6.03 6.48
CA LEU A 39 9.57 -5.11 5.40
C LEU A 39 10.94 -4.50 5.68
N THR A 40 11.74 -4.36 4.62
CA THR A 40 13.07 -3.76 4.67
C THR A 40 13.19 -2.67 3.61
N PRO A 41 14.15 -1.74 3.72
CA PRO A 41 14.37 -0.74 2.66
C PRO A 41 14.59 -1.35 1.28
N ALA A 42 15.22 -2.53 1.19
CA ALA A 42 15.48 -3.22 -0.08
C ALA A 42 14.19 -3.64 -0.82
N ASP A 43 13.09 -3.87 -0.11
CA ASP A 43 11.80 -4.18 -0.73
C ASP A 43 11.30 -3.04 -1.63
N PHE A 44 11.75 -1.82 -1.37
CA PHE A 44 11.33 -0.61 -2.07
C PHE A 44 12.45 0.02 -2.91
N ASP A 45 13.51 -0.73 -3.19
CA ASP A 45 14.59 -0.26 -4.07
C ASP A 45 14.06 -0.02 -5.49
N SER A 46 14.74 0.89 -6.21
CA SER A 46 14.38 1.25 -7.58
C SER A 46 14.21 0.01 -8.48
N GLY A 47 13.08 -0.05 -9.19
CA GLY A 47 12.71 -1.18 -10.04
C GLY A 47 12.01 -2.31 -9.30
N ARG A 48 12.10 -2.38 -7.98
CA ARG A 48 11.43 -3.40 -7.15
C ARG A 48 10.29 -2.85 -6.33
N GLY A 49 10.19 -1.54 -6.25
CA GLY A 49 9.16 -0.89 -5.46
C GLY A 49 9.40 0.61 -5.34
N VAL A 50 8.58 1.23 -4.53
CA VAL A 50 8.72 2.63 -4.11
C VAL A 50 8.05 2.78 -2.76
N PHE A 51 8.57 3.66 -1.93
CA PHE A 51 7.88 4.12 -0.73
C PHE A 51 7.72 5.64 -0.81
N LEU A 52 6.47 6.11 -0.66
CA LEU A 52 6.12 7.52 -0.79
C LEU A 52 5.75 8.11 0.57
N LEU A 53 6.22 9.32 0.82
CA LEU A 53 5.85 10.13 1.98
C LEU A 53 5.06 11.34 1.50
N GLY A 54 3.85 11.49 2.03
CA GLY A 54 2.97 12.62 1.74
C GLY A 54 3.05 13.66 2.85
N ARG A 55 3.21 14.93 2.46
CA ARG A 55 3.21 16.06 3.39
C ARG A 55 2.13 17.05 3.02
N LEU A 56 1.56 17.65 4.03
CA LEU A 56 0.65 18.80 3.91
C LEU A 56 1.31 19.97 4.59
N ASP A 57 1.63 21.02 3.83
CA ASP A 57 2.36 22.20 4.32
C ASP A 57 3.64 21.82 5.07
N GLY A 58 4.38 20.84 4.54
CA GLY A 58 5.63 20.34 5.10
C GLY A 58 5.49 19.33 6.24
N VAL A 59 4.28 19.06 6.72
CA VAL A 59 4.02 18.12 7.81
C VAL A 59 3.73 16.72 7.24
N PRO A 60 4.42 15.65 7.70
CA PRO A 60 4.12 14.29 7.28
C PRO A 60 2.72 13.88 7.72
N VAL A 61 1.87 13.50 6.76
CA VAL A 61 0.48 13.13 7.04
C VAL A 61 0.06 11.81 6.38
N ALA A 62 0.88 11.29 5.45
CA ALA A 62 0.52 10.08 4.71
C ALA A 62 1.76 9.31 4.30
N MET A 63 1.62 8.02 4.14
CA MET A 63 2.67 7.15 3.62
C MET A 63 2.07 5.95 2.91
N GLY A 64 2.86 5.30 2.10
CA GLY A 64 2.53 4.03 1.50
C GLY A 64 3.57 3.64 0.47
N GLY A 65 3.63 2.35 0.18
CA GLY A 65 4.54 1.83 -0.83
C GLY A 65 3.97 0.64 -1.56
N TRP A 66 4.65 0.25 -2.62
CA TRP A 66 4.43 -1.06 -3.25
C TRP A 66 5.77 -1.77 -3.40
N ARG A 67 5.73 -3.09 -3.30
CA ARG A 67 6.88 -3.95 -3.56
C ARG A 67 6.54 -4.98 -4.63
N ALA A 68 7.52 -5.32 -5.46
CA ALA A 68 7.35 -6.35 -6.47
C ALA A 68 7.15 -7.72 -5.81
N ARG A 69 6.11 -8.44 -6.26
CA ARG A 69 5.87 -9.84 -5.88
C ARG A 69 5.69 -10.62 -7.17
N ASP A 70 6.39 -11.72 -7.29
CA ASP A 70 6.36 -12.56 -8.47
C ASP A 70 6.07 -14.03 -8.08
N ALA A 71 5.55 -14.81 -9.02
CA ALA A 71 5.08 -16.17 -8.75
C ALA A 71 6.18 -17.10 -8.22
N GLU A 72 7.45 -16.84 -8.58
CA GLU A 72 8.59 -17.62 -8.09
C GLU A 72 8.78 -17.53 -6.58
N GLN A 73 8.15 -16.58 -5.91
CA GLN A 73 8.14 -16.50 -4.45
C GLN A 73 7.24 -17.55 -3.80
N GLY A 74 6.43 -18.25 -4.61
CA GLY A 74 5.69 -19.44 -4.18
C GLY A 74 4.49 -19.20 -3.30
N GLU A 75 4.04 -17.95 -3.15
CA GLU A 75 2.85 -17.65 -2.36
C GLU A 75 1.57 -17.82 -3.18
N PRO A 76 0.54 -18.52 -2.64
CA PRO A 76 -0.77 -18.59 -3.28
C PRO A 76 -1.36 -17.19 -3.50
N GLY A 77 -2.08 -17.00 -4.59
CA GLY A 77 -2.77 -15.74 -4.89
C GLY A 77 -1.90 -14.66 -5.50
N LEU A 78 -0.58 -14.89 -5.61
CA LEU A 78 0.36 -13.97 -6.26
C LEU A 78 0.73 -14.47 -7.66
N ALA A 79 0.97 -13.54 -8.57
CA ALA A 79 1.35 -13.79 -9.94
C ALA A 79 2.54 -12.91 -10.35
N ASP A 80 3.23 -13.32 -11.42
CA ASP A 80 4.28 -12.49 -12.01
C ASP A 80 3.72 -11.14 -12.43
N GLY A 81 4.43 -10.07 -12.08
CA GLY A 81 4.00 -8.71 -12.36
C GLY A 81 3.13 -8.10 -11.28
N ASP A 82 2.93 -8.77 -10.14
CA ASP A 82 2.21 -8.19 -9.03
C ASP A 82 3.04 -7.14 -8.29
N ALA A 83 2.38 -6.03 -7.96
CA ALA A 83 2.87 -4.99 -7.05
C ALA A 83 1.98 -5.01 -5.82
N GLU A 84 2.55 -5.32 -4.66
CA GLU A 84 1.82 -5.39 -3.40
C GLU A 84 1.89 -4.06 -2.68
N LEU A 85 0.72 -3.45 -2.41
CA LEU A 85 0.63 -2.26 -1.56
C LEU A 85 0.92 -2.62 -0.11
N LYS A 86 1.74 -1.79 0.54
CA LYS A 86 2.11 -1.95 1.94
C LYS A 86 2.08 -0.61 2.67
N ARG A 87 1.63 -0.66 3.92
CA ARG A 87 1.70 0.47 4.86
C ARG A 87 1.00 1.75 4.38
N MET A 88 -0.04 1.63 3.53
CA MET A 88 -0.80 2.80 3.12
C MET A 88 -1.60 3.35 4.31
N HIS A 89 -1.34 4.60 4.66
CA HIS A 89 -1.90 5.23 5.84
C HIS A 89 -2.00 6.74 5.67
N VAL A 90 -3.08 7.33 6.16
CA VAL A 90 -3.26 8.79 6.30
C VAL A 90 -3.59 9.05 7.76
N VAL A 91 -2.87 9.98 8.39
CA VAL A 91 -3.12 10.32 9.80
C VAL A 91 -4.55 10.86 10.00
N ALA A 92 -5.12 10.63 11.19
CA ALA A 92 -6.52 10.95 11.47
C ALA A 92 -6.88 12.41 11.14
N ALA A 93 -6.00 13.36 11.48
CA ALA A 93 -6.23 14.78 11.24
C ALA A 93 -6.31 15.17 9.76
N ALA A 94 -5.78 14.33 8.87
CA ALA A 94 -5.75 14.59 7.42
C ALA A 94 -6.71 13.69 6.63
N GLN A 95 -7.47 12.81 7.29
CA GLN A 95 -8.42 11.92 6.64
C GLN A 95 -9.64 12.68 6.07
N ARG A 96 -10.34 12.01 5.13
CA ARG A 96 -11.54 12.53 4.46
C ARG A 96 -11.31 13.79 3.63
N ARG A 97 -10.07 14.01 3.18
CA ARG A 97 -9.68 15.15 2.35
C ARG A 97 -9.15 14.71 0.97
N GLY A 98 -9.26 13.43 0.64
CA GLY A 98 -8.85 12.89 -0.65
C GLY A 98 -7.39 12.49 -0.74
N PHE A 99 -6.60 12.60 0.31
CA PHE A 99 -5.15 12.29 0.26
C PHE A 99 -4.88 10.80 0.03
N ALA A 100 -5.71 9.91 0.58
CA ALA A 100 -5.58 8.47 0.33
C ALA A 100 -5.75 8.15 -1.16
N ARG A 101 -6.69 8.80 -1.85
CA ARG A 101 -6.89 8.61 -3.29
C ARG A 101 -5.71 9.15 -4.10
N LEU A 102 -5.18 10.31 -3.74
CA LEU A 102 -3.99 10.88 -4.39
C LEU A 102 -2.78 9.97 -4.22
N LEU A 103 -2.57 9.48 -3.02
CA LEU A 103 -1.48 8.54 -2.71
C LEU A 103 -1.64 7.24 -3.51
N LEU A 104 -2.83 6.65 -3.49
CA LEU A 104 -3.10 5.41 -4.22
C LEU A 104 -2.86 5.58 -5.72
N ALA A 105 -3.35 6.66 -6.31
CA ALA A 105 -3.14 6.95 -7.73
C ALA A 105 -1.65 7.10 -8.08
N ALA A 106 -0.87 7.74 -7.21
CA ALA A 106 0.58 7.88 -7.40
C ALA A 106 1.30 6.53 -7.31
N LEU A 107 0.90 5.68 -6.38
CA LEU A 107 1.46 4.32 -6.25
C LEU A 107 1.13 3.46 -7.47
N GLU A 108 -0.11 3.50 -7.95
CA GLU A 108 -0.52 2.80 -9.17
C GLU A 108 0.25 3.27 -10.39
N ALA A 109 0.41 4.59 -10.55
CA ALA A 109 1.19 5.16 -11.66
C ALA A 109 2.65 4.72 -11.60
N SER A 110 3.26 4.73 -10.42
CA SER A 110 4.63 4.26 -10.20
C SER A 110 4.78 2.78 -10.56
N ALA A 111 3.84 1.93 -10.14
CA ALA A 111 3.86 0.51 -10.46
C ALA A 111 3.72 0.27 -11.97
N ALA A 112 2.84 1.01 -12.65
CA ALA A 112 2.66 0.91 -14.09
C ALA A 112 3.93 1.31 -14.85
N VAL A 113 4.60 2.40 -14.44
CA VAL A 113 5.87 2.85 -15.03
C VAL A 113 6.95 1.79 -14.84
N ALA A 114 6.96 1.08 -13.72
CA ALA A 114 7.90 -0.02 -13.46
C ALA A 114 7.55 -1.32 -14.21
N GLY A 115 6.51 -1.31 -15.03
CA GLY A 115 6.09 -2.47 -15.84
C GLY A 115 5.28 -3.50 -15.05
N ARG A 116 4.79 -3.17 -13.87
CA ARG A 116 3.94 -4.08 -13.10
C ARG A 116 2.57 -4.19 -13.78
N ARG A 117 1.93 -5.32 -13.64
CA ARG A 117 0.69 -5.67 -14.35
C ARG A 117 -0.54 -5.55 -13.48
N ARG A 118 -0.39 -5.75 -12.17
CA ARG A 118 -1.50 -5.79 -11.23
C ARG A 118 -1.05 -5.25 -9.89
N VAL A 119 -1.89 -4.46 -9.26
CA VAL A 119 -1.70 -4.06 -7.86
C VAL A 119 -2.55 -4.99 -7.00
N VAL A 120 -1.95 -5.54 -5.97
CA VAL A 120 -2.62 -6.40 -4.99
C VAL A 120 -2.44 -5.82 -3.60
N LEU A 121 -3.37 -6.12 -2.71
CA LEU A 121 -3.30 -5.67 -1.33
C LEU A 121 -4.04 -6.63 -0.41
N GLU A 122 -3.63 -6.62 0.85
CA GLU A 122 -4.36 -7.25 1.94
C GLU A 122 -4.82 -6.19 2.92
N THR A 123 -6.08 -6.24 3.30
CA THR A 123 -6.68 -5.38 4.31
C THR A 123 -7.56 -6.22 5.22
N GLY A 124 -8.28 -5.61 6.15
CA GLY A 124 -9.11 -6.33 7.08
C GLY A 124 -10.50 -5.73 7.25
N THR A 125 -11.43 -6.56 7.68
CA THR A 125 -12.84 -6.18 7.89
C THR A 125 -13.02 -5.10 8.94
N GLU A 126 -12.03 -4.90 9.84
CA GLU A 126 -12.05 -3.83 10.83
C GLU A 126 -11.65 -2.46 10.26
N GLN A 127 -11.40 -2.40 8.94
CA GLN A 127 -11.06 -1.18 8.21
C GLN A 127 -12.05 -0.96 7.05
N PRO A 128 -13.35 -0.78 7.34
CA PRO A 128 -14.36 -0.64 6.28
C PRO A 128 -14.12 0.58 5.39
N GLU A 129 -13.54 1.65 5.91
CA GLU A 129 -13.18 2.83 5.14
C GLU A 129 -12.08 2.55 4.11
N ALA A 130 -11.10 1.71 4.44
CA ALA A 130 -10.06 1.30 3.50
C ALA A 130 -10.64 0.41 2.39
N ILE A 131 -11.48 -0.55 2.76
CA ILE A 131 -12.15 -1.42 1.78
C ILE A 131 -12.99 -0.58 0.82
N ALA A 132 -13.76 0.38 1.33
CA ALA A 132 -14.58 1.27 0.50
C ALA A 132 -13.71 2.09 -0.46
N LEU A 133 -12.58 2.62 -0.02
CA LEU A 133 -11.63 3.33 -0.87
C LEU A 133 -11.17 2.44 -2.04
N TYR A 134 -10.70 1.24 -1.74
CA TYR A 134 -10.18 0.33 -2.77
C TYR A 134 -11.26 -0.09 -3.75
N LEU A 135 -12.45 -0.50 -3.28
CA LEU A 135 -13.55 -0.87 -4.16
C LEU A 135 -13.95 0.28 -5.08
N SER A 136 -14.04 1.51 -4.55
CA SER A 136 -14.37 2.69 -5.36
C SER A 136 -13.25 3.12 -6.30
N SER A 137 -12.05 2.59 -6.11
CA SER A 137 -10.87 2.86 -6.96
C SER A 137 -10.61 1.77 -8.00
N GLY A 138 -11.54 0.83 -8.16
CA GLY A 138 -11.48 -0.20 -9.19
C GLY A 138 -10.88 -1.53 -8.75
N TYR A 139 -10.65 -1.73 -7.46
CA TYR A 139 -10.20 -3.01 -6.92
C TYR A 139 -11.36 -3.99 -6.77
N ALA A 140 -11.07 -5.27 -6.93
CA ALA A 140 -12.02 -6.35 -6.75
C ALA A 140 -11.41 -7.45 -5.87
N PRO A 141 -12.24 -8.24 -5.17
CA PRO A 141 -11.74 -9.38 -4.40
C PRO A 141 -10.93 -10.33 -5.26
N THR A 142 -9.84 -10.86 -4.69
CA THR A 142 -8.96 -11.83 -5.35
C THR A 142 -8.62 -12.96 -4.38
N GLU A 143 -7.94 -13.99 -4.87
CA GLU A 143 -7.45 -15.08 -4.04
C GLU A 143 -6.57 -14.54 -2.91
N LYS A 144 -6.78 -15.04 -1.70
CA LYS A 144 -6.02 -14.60 -0.53
C LYS A 144 -4.56 -15.02 -0.63
N PHE A 145 -3.68 -14.10 -0.22
CA PHE A 145 -2.24 -14.27 -0.12
C PHE A 145 -1.72 -13.66 1.18
N GLY A 146 -0.45 -13.87 1.46
CA GLY A 146 0.23 -13.23 2.57
C GLY A 146 0.10 -13.96 3.90
N LEU A 147 0.71 -13.36 4.91
CA LEU A 147 0.82 -13.92 6.26
C LEU A 147 -0.56 -14.22 6.89
N TYR A 148 -1.53 -13.36 6.64
CA TYR A 148 -2.86 -13.44 7.26
C TYR A 148 -3.92 -14.08 6.37
N ARG A 149 -3.55 -14.80 5.31
CA ARG A 149 -4.49 -15.37 4.34
C ARG A 149 -5.52 -16.34 4.93
N PHE A 150 -5.22 -16.95 6.08
CA PHE A 150 -6.13 -17.87 6.77
C PHE A 150 -6.99 -17.18 7.83
N GLU A 151 -6.77 -15.90 8.10
CA GLU A 151 -7.57 -15.14 9.04
C GLU A 151 -8.93 -14.76 8.41
N ALA A 152 -10.01 -14.99 9.16
CA ALA A 152 -11.35 -14.69 8.67
C ALA A 152 -11.55 -13.19 8.38
N SER A 153 -10.85 -12.32 9.10
CA SER A 153 -10.91 -10.87 8.90
C SER A 153 -10.09 -10.37 7.71
N SER A 154 -9.21 -11.20 7.13
CA SER A 154 -8.37 -10.80 5.98
C SER A 154 -9.21 -10.69 4.71
N ARG A 155 -8.95 -9.63 3.93
CA ARG A 155 -9.51 -9.40 2.60
C ARG A 155 -8.39 -9.03 1.65
N CYS A 156 -8.30 -9.77 0.54
CA CYS A 156 -7.35 -9.47 -0.51
C CYS A 156 -8.07 -8.92 -1.73
N LEU A 157 -7.56 -7.83 -2.26
CA LEU A 157 -8.11 -7.12 -3.39
C LEU A 157 -7.03 -6.92 -4.45
N ALA A 158 -7.45 -6.79 -5.69
CA ALA A 158 -6.54 -6.58 -6.81
C ALA A 158 -7.14 -5.66 -7.85
N LYS A 159 -6.26 -4.95 -8.57
CA LYS A 159 -6.61 -4.12 -9.71
C LYS A 159 -5.60 -4.33 -10.82
N ASN A 160 -6.09 -4.63 -12.02
CA ASN A 160 -5.23 -4.70 -13.21
C ASN A 160 -4.83 -3.29 -13.63
N LEU A 161 -3.54 -3.13 -13.97
CA LEU A 161 -2.99 -1.84 -14.40
C LEU A 161 -3.08 -1.64 -15.91
N GLY A 162 -3.55 -2.64 -16.66
CA GLY A 162 -3.53 -2.64 -18.11
C GLY A 162 -2.21 -3.11 -18.67
N GLU A 163 -2.13 -3.18 -20.00
CA GLU A 163 -0.88 -3.50 -20.67
C GLU A 163 0.05 -2.27 -20.61
N PRO A 164 1.36 -2.50 -20.44
CA PRO A 164 2.32 -1.41 -20.53
C PRO A 164 2.22 -0.77 -21.93
N PRO A 165 2.42 0.56 -22.04
CA PRO A 165 2.39 1.22 -23.33
C PRO A 165 3.39 0.55 -24.26
N SER A 166 2.96 0.22 -25.48
CA SER A 166 3.80 -0.34 -26.53
C SER A 166 4.91 0.69 -26.82
N GLY A 167 6.13 0.33 -26.45
CA GLY A 167 7.30 1.18 -26.66
C GLY A 167 7.69 1.27 -28.13
#